data_0d3beb16a475861f45b5333d3aa0f9cd
#
_entry.id   0d3beb16a475861f45b5333d3aa0f9cd
#
_cell.length_a   1.000
_cell.length_b   1.000
_cell.length_c   1.000
_cell.angle_alpha   90.00
_cell.angle_beta   90.00
_cell.angle_gamma   90.00
#
_symmetry.space_group_name_H-M   'P 1'
#
loop_
_entity.id
_entity.type
_entity.pdbx_description
1 polymer ?
#
loop_
_entity_poly.entity_id
_entity_poly.type
_entity_poly.pdbx_seq_one_letter_code
_entity_poly.pdbx_strand_id
1 'polypeptide(L)'
;MSKKLNIGYFADGPWSHEAFKKLISDNEISIRFVCVRFDTQDITLKQYCKRYNIDYIKDENVNSTEFIEELSKYQCDLFVSMSFNQIFKNKLINLTRYKIINCHAGKLPFYRGRNILNWALINDESEFGITVHYVDEGIDTGDIILQDVYPIDDTDDYSTLLTKSYSACASILYRAVCLFKNGGVAGKKQGDIHSTGFYCSQRKVGDENINWKDSSRNIFNFIRSICSPGPMAR
;
A
#
# COMPACT_ATOMS: atom_id res chain seq x y z
N MET A 1 -6.88 -31.39 -7.29
CA MET A 1 -6.64 -30.24 -6.40
C MET A 1 -6.51 -29.01 -7.28
N SER A 2 -7.24 -27.91 -7.00
CA SER A 2 -7.06 -26.66 -7.73
C SER A 2 -5.63 -26.13 -7.51
N LYS A 3 -5.03 -25.58 -8.55
CA LYS A 3 -3.69 -24.97 -8.45
C LYS A 3 -3.78 -23.76 -7.53
N LYS A 4 -2.97 -23.71 -6.46
CA LYS A 4 -2.89 -22.54 -5.59
C LYS A 4 -2.32 -21.34 -6.35
N LEU A 5 -2.78 -20.14 -6.01
CA LEU A 5 -2.20 -18.90 -6.47
C LEU A 5 -0.90 -18.64 -5.68
N ASN A 6 0.25 -18.72 -6.36
CA ASN A 6 1.55 -18.45 -5.76
C ASN A 6 1.83 -16.95 -5.78
N ILE A 7 2.07 -16.35 -4.61
CA ILE A 7 2.37 -14.92 -4.51
C ILE A 7 3.71 -14.66 -3.86
N GLY A 8 4.40 -13.59 -4.30
CA GLY A 8 5.48 -12.95 -3.58
C GLY A 8 4.97 -11.69 -2.89
N TYR A 9 5.35 -11.45 -1.64
CA TYR A 9 4.84 -10.34 -0.85
C TYR A 9 5.94 -9.34 -0.50
N PHE A 10 5.90 -8.16 -1.12
CA PHE A 10 6.77 -7.02 -0.83
C PHE A 10 6.09 -6.14 0.20
N ALA A 11 6.56 -6.17 1.45
CA ALA A 11 5.77 -5.66 2.56
C ALA A 11 6.60 -5.19 3.74
N ASP A 12 6.11 -4.20 4.47
CA ASP A 12 6.73 -3.74 5.71
C ASP A 12 5.73 -3.03 6.61
N GLY A 13 5.95 -3.15 7.91
CA GLY A 13 5.24 -2.43 8.96
C GLY A 13 3.78 -2.83 9.17
N PRO A 14 3.09 -2.14 10.09
CA PRO A 14 1.73 -2.51 10.53
C PRO A 14 0.71 -2.63 9.41
N TRP A 15 0.85 -1.83 8.34
CA TRP A 15 -0.01 -1.89 7.16
C TRP A 15 -0.10 -3.30 6.57
N SER A 16 1.01 -4.03 6.59
CA SER A 16 1.14 -5.33 5.93
C SER A 16 0.77 -6.52 6.80
N HIS A 17 0.80 -6.37 8.13
CA HIS A 17 0.66 -7.48 9.06
C HIS A 17 -0.72 -8.13 9.01
N GLU A 18 -1.78 -7.33 8.98
CA GLU A 18 -3.16 -7.82 8.87
C GLU A 18 -3.44 -8.48 7.52
N ALA A 19 -2.92 -7.88 6.45
CA ALA A 19 -3.05 -8.44 5.11
C ALA A 19 -2.34 -9.80 5.02
N PHE A 20 -1.13 -9.94 5.59
CA PHE A 20 -0.44 -11.22 5.66
C PHE A 20 -1.29 -12.31 6.33
N LYS A 21 -1.91 -11.99 7.47
CA LYS A 21 -2.78 -12.95 8.17
C LYS A 21 -3.96 -13.42 7.33
N LYS A 22 -4.61 -12.51 6.59
CA LYS A 22 -5.71 -12.87 5.69
C LYS A 22 -5.23 -13.75 4.54
N LEU A 23 -4.12 -13.39 3.91
CA LEU A 23 -3.56 -14.13 2.77
C LEU A 23 -3.10 -15.54 3.17
N ILE A 24 -2.40 -15.70 4.29
CA ILE A 24 -1.90 -17.00 4.73
C ILE A 24 -3.00 -17.94 5.25
N SER A 25 -4.13 -17.39 5.70
CA SER A 25 -5.27 -18.18 6.16
C SER A 25 -6.06 -18.80 5.01
N ASP A 26 -5.86 -18.34 3.78
CA ASP A 26 -6.54 -18.85 2.60
C ASP A 26 -5.77 -20.03 2.01
N ASN A 27 -6.37 -21.20 2.02
CA ASN A 27 -5.74 -22.43 1.56
C ASN A 27 -5.52 -22.51 0.04
N GLU A 28 -6.11 -21.60 -0.75
CA GLU A 28 -5.90 -21.47 -2.19
C GLU A 28 -4.79 -20.46 -2.54
N ILE A 29 -4.22 -19.75 -1.55
CA ILE A 29 -3.10 -18.84 -1.71
C ILE A 29 -1.84 -19.46 -1.09
N SER A 30 -0.70 -19.27 -1.75
CA SER A 30 0.61 -19.70 -1.27
C SER A 30 1.56 -18.52 -1.30
N ILE A 31 1.92 -17.98 -0.12
CA ILE A 31 2.98 -16.95 -0.01
C ILE A 31 4.32 -17.67 -0.15
N ARG A 32 5.07 -17.38 -1.20
CA ARG A 32 6.34 -18.06 -1.53
C ARG A 32 7.52 -17.41 -0.83
N PHE A 33 7.49 -16.08 -0.69
CA PHE A 33 8.46 -15.29 0.06
C PHE A 33 7.82 -14.00 0.57
N VAL A 34 8.44 -13.39 1.57
CA VAL A 34 8.18 -12.02 2.01
C VAL A 34 9.47 -11.23 1.84
N CYS A 35 9.42 -10.20 0.98
CA CYS A 35 10.51 -9.25 0.82
C CYS A 35 10.20 -7.99 1.63
N VAL A 36 11.01 -7.72 2.65
CA VAL A 36 10.85 -6.52 3.48
C VAL A 36 11.77 -5.40 3.02
N ARG A 37 11.56 -4.20 3.52
CA ARG A 37 12.46 -3.07 3.26
C ARG A 37 13.88 -3.40 3.71
N PHE A 38 14.86 -2.93 2.95
CA PHE A 38 16.27 -3.13 3.29
C PHE A 38 16.69 -2.35 4.53
N ASP A 39 16.15 -1.13 4.68
CA ASP A 39 16.47 -0.15 5.73
C ASP A 39 15.72 -0.38 7.05
N THR A 40 14.86 -1.39 7.12
CA THR A 40 14.07 -1.72 8.32
C THR A 40 14.25 -3.17 8.74
N GLN A 41 13.78 -3.50 9.94
CA GLN A 41 13.64 -4.89 10.42
C GLN A 41 12.20 -5.09 10.91
N ASP A 42 11.35 -5.64 10.05
CA ASP A 42 10.01 -6.04 10.48
C ASP A 42 10.05 -7.35 11.25
N ILE A 43 10.13 -7.24 12.58
CA ILE A 43 10.20 -8.40 13.48
C ILE A 43 8.91 -9.25 13.38
N THR A 44 7.76 -8.60 13.18
CA THR A 44 6.45 -9.28 13.10
C THR A 44 6.38 -10.15 11.84
N LEU A 45 6.71 -9.60 10.67
CA LEU A 45 6.77 -10.39 9.44
C LEU A 45 7.84 -11.49 9.51
N LYS A 46 8.99 -11.22 10.14
CA LYS A 46 10.02 -12.23 10.37
C LYS A 46 9.51 -13.40 11.19
N GLN A 47 8.76 -13.13 12.27
CA GLN A 47 8.15 -14.18 13.10
C GLN A 47 7.09 -14.96 12.34
N TYR A 48 6.26 -14.30 11.52
CA TYR A 48 5.27 -14.97 10.67
C TYR A 48 5.97 -15.88 9.65
N CYS A 49 6.98 -15.39 8.95
CA CYS A 49 7.74 -16.19 7.99
C CYS A 49 8.35 -17.45 8.64
N LYS A 50 8.95 -17.30 9.82
CA LYS A 50 9.46 -18.44 10.60
C LYS A 50 8.35 -19.44 10.96
N ARG A 51 7.19 -18.94 11.41
CA ARG A 51 6.04 -19.78 11.82
C ARG A 51 5.48 -20.62 10.68
N TYR A 52 5.42 -20.03 9.48
CA TYR A 52 4.80 -20.65 8.30
C TYR A 52 5.82 -21.24 7.31
N ASN A 53 7.10 -21.26 7.67
CA ASN A 53 8.21 -21.74 6.82
C ASN A 53 8.22 -21.05 5.45
N ILE A 54 8.19 -19.71 5.48
CA ILE A 54 8.23 -18.82 4.30
C ILE A 54 9.57 -18.09 4.31
N ASP A 55 10.19 -17.93 3.15
CA ASP A 55 11.43 -17.19 3.04
C ASP A 55 11.25 -15.71 3.36
N TYR A 56 12.07 -15.19 4.27
CA TYR A 56 12.14 -13.78 4.66
C TYR A 56 13.39 -13.19 4.03
N ILE A 57 13.21 -12.38 3.00
CA ILE A 57 14.28 -11.82 2.19
C ILE A 57 14.27 -10.30 2.21
N LYS A 58 15.39 -9.69 1.86
CA LYS A 58 15.51 -8.25 1.63
C LYS A 58 16.67 -7.98 0.68
N ASP A 59 16.56 -6.93 -0.10
CA ASP A 59 17.61 -6.50 -1.01
C ASP A 59 17.68 -4.98 -1.06
N GLU A 60 18.91 -4.45 -1.17
CA GLU A 60 19.17 -3.02 -1.29
C GLU A 60 18.66 -2.46 -2.62
N ASN A 61 18.62 -3.30 -3.67
CA ASN A 61 18.11 -2.94 -4.99
C ASN A 61 17.29 -4.09 -5.59
N VAL A 62 15.98 -4.10 -5.30
CA VAL A 62 15.06 -5.13 -5.82
C VAL A 62 15.01 -5.23 -7.36
N ASN A 63 15.60 -4.27 -8.06
CA ASN A 63 15.66 -4.27 -9.52
C ASN A 63 16.99 -4.79 -10.07
N SER A 64 17.90 -5.28 -9.23
CA SER A 64 19.15 -5.91 -9.70
C SER A 64 18.85 -7.18 -10.49
N THR A 65 19.72 -7.51 -11.42
CA THR A 65 19.54 -8.71 -12.25
C THR A 65 19.61 -9.96 -11.36
N GLU A 66 20.53 -9.98 -10.42
CA GLU A 66 20.77 -11.08 -9.49
C GLU A 66 19.53 -11.34 -8.62
N PHE A 67 18.94 -10.30 -8.08
CA PHE A 67 17.73 -10.43 -7.24
C PHE A 67 16.51 -10.87 -8.07
N ILE A 68 16.35 -10.34 -9.29
CA ILE A 68 15.28 -10.78 -10.21
C ILE A 68 15.43 -12.26 -10.57
N GLU A 69 16.66 -12.74 -10.83
CA GLU A 69 16.94 -14.16 -11.07
C GLU A 69 16.63 -15.02 -9.84
N GLU A 70 16.92 -14.53 -8.63
CA GLU A 70 16.54 -15.21 -7.39
C GLU A 70 15.01 -15.30 -7.26
N LEU A 71 14.29 -14.20 -7.47
CA LEU A 71 12.83 -14.17 -7.39
C LEU A 71 12.16 -15.09 -8.41
N SER A 72 12.75 -15.27 -9.59
CA SER A 72 12.21 -16.15 -10.63
C SER A 72 12.09 -17.62 -10.19
N LYS A 73 12.95 -18.07 -9.26
CA LYS A 73 12.97 -19.44 -8.72
C LYS A 73 11.72 -19.76 -7.89
N TYR A 74 11.05 -18.74 -7.33
CA TYR A 74 9.84 -18.94 -6.54
C TYR A 74 8.60 -19.24 -7.38
N GLN A 75 8.64 -19.03 -8.70
CA GLN A 75 7.55 -19.32 -9.64
C GLN A 75 6.21 -18.71 -9.18
N CYS A 76 6.24 -17.45 -8.78
CA CYS A 76 5.04 -16.72 -8.38
C CYS A 76 4.16 -16.40 -9.59
N ASP A 77 2.85 -16.44 -9.39
CA ASP A 77 1.85 -16.02 -10.38
C ASP A 77 1.61 -14.50 -10.30
N LEU A 78 1.75 -13.91 -9.11
CA LEU A 78 1.47 -12.49 -8.79
C LEU A 78 2.46 -11.98 -7.74
N PHE A 79 2.90 -10.74 -7.88
CA PHE A 79 3.53 -10.02 -6.78
C PHE A 79 2.56 -9.03 -6.14
N VAL A 80 2.62 -8.93 -4.83
CA VAL A 80 1.75 -8.07 -4.01
C VAL A 80 2.62 -7.11 -3.22
N SER A 81 2.34 -5.82 -3.31
CA SER A 81 3.07 -4.77 -2.60
C SER A 81 2.17 -4.06 -1.60
N MET A 82 2.70 -3.80 -0.40
CA MET A 82 2.06 -2.99 0.63
C MET A 82 3.09 -2.32 1.54
N SER A 83 3.10 -0.98 1.56
CA SER A 83 4.05 -0.22 2.40
C SER A 83 5.53 -0.50 2.07
N PHE A 84 5.83 -0.81 0.82
CA PHE A 84 7.19 -1.03 0.34
C PHE A 84 7.79 0.29 -0.20
N ASN A 85 9.11 0.50 -0.04
CA ASN A 85 9.72 1.81 -0.27
C ASN A 85 10.62 1.91 -1.50
N GLN A 86 10.75 0.83 -2.28
CA GLN A 86 11.51 0.86 -3.54
C GLN A 86 10.55 0.89 -4.74
N ILE A 87 10.95 1.62 -5.77
CA ILE A 87 10.23 1.67 -7.05
C ILE A 87 10.54 0.41 -7.85
N PHE A 88 9.51 -0.26 -8.34
CA PHE A 88 9.64 -1.42 -9.22
C PHE A 88 9.85 -0.96 -10.66
N LYS A 89 10.82 -1.58 -11.36
CA LYS A 89 11.10 -1.32 -12.78
C LYS A 89 10.55 -2.44 -13.66
N ASN A 90 10.48 -2.16 -14.96
CA ASN A 90 9.84 -3.01 -15.97
C ASN A 90 10.21 -4.49 -15.91
N LYS A 91 11.48 -4.85 -15.69
CA LYS A 91 11.88 -6.27 -15.60
C LYS A 91 11.20 -6.97 -14.45
N LEU A 92 11.17 -6.34 -13.27
CA LEU A 92 10.54 -6.90 -12.08
C LEU A 92 9.02 -6.87 -12.19
N ILE A 93 8.43 -5.78 -12.70
CA ILE A 93 6.98 -5.64 -12.90
C ILE A 93 6.43 -6.78 -13.77
N ASN A 94 7.16 -7.17 -14.81
CA ASN A 94 6.73 -8.18 -15.77
C ASN A 94 7.28 -9.59 -15.48
N LEU A 95 7.90 -9.82 -14.32
CA LEU A 95 8.47 -11.12 -13.98
C LEU A 95 7.39 -12.19 -13.77
N THR A 96 6.24 -11.81 -13.25
CA THR A 96 5.14 -12.73 -12.99
C THR A 96 4.00 -12.58 -14.01
N ARG A 97 3.23 -13.65 -14.17
CA ARG A 97 2.09 -13.69 -15.12
C ARG A 97 1.10 -12.55 -14.90
N TYR A 98 0.82 -12.22 -13.66
CA TYR A 98 -0.18 -11.21 -13.28
C TYR A 98 0.44 -9.89 -12.82
N LYS A 99 1.77 -9.72 -13.04
CA LYS A 99 2.52 -8.51 -12.69
C LYS A 99 2.56 -8.24 -11.17
N ILE A 100 2.60 -6.98 -10.80
CA ILE A 100 2.61 -6.50 -9.42
C ILE A 100 1.35 -5.69 -9.17
N ILE A 101 0.70 -5.91 -8.03
CA ILE A 101 -0.35 -5.04 -7.51
C ILE A 101 0.11 -4.36 -6.23
N ASN A 102 -0.37 -3.15 -5.98
CA ASN A 102 -0.08 -2.39 -4.77
C ASN A 102 -1.36 -1.94 -4.09
N CYS A 103 -1.38 -1.97 -2.75
CA CYS A 103 -2.44 -1.37 -1.95
C CYS A 103 -1.99 0.00 -1.47
N HIS A 104 -2.72 1.03 -1.88
CA HIS A 104 -2.45 2.43 -1.60
C HIS A 104 -3.62 3.04 -0.82
N ALA A 105 -3.32 3.73 0.30
CA ALA A 105 -4.34 4.37 1.13
C ALA A 105 -4.75 5.74 0.58
N GLY A 106 -5.03 5.83 -0.72
CA GLY A 106 -5.45 7.02 -1.45
C GLY A 106 -6.58 6.72 -2.43
N LYS A 107 -7.48 7.70 -2.64
CA LYS A 107 -8.56 7.65 -3.62
C LYS A 107 -8.02 8.00 -5.00
N LEU A 108 -7.36 7.03 -5.67
CA LEU A 108 -6.78 7.23 -7.00
C LEU A 108 -7.85 7.58 -8.05
N PRO A 109 -7.54 8.47 -9.00
CA PRO A 109 -6.24 9.05 -9.39
C PRO A 109 -5.81 10.26 -8.54
N PHE A 110 -6.58 10.64 -7.56
CA PHE A 110 -6.23 11.67 -6.59
C PHE A 110 -5.47 11.06 -5.42
N TYR A 111 -4.76 11.90 -4.66
CA TYR A 111 -4.03 11.42 -3.48
C TYR A 111 -3.01 10.31 -3.79
N ARG A 112 -2.28 10.42 -4.93
CA ARG A 112 -1.06 9.63 -5.19
C ARG A 112 0.06 10.09 -4.26
N GLY A 113 1.05 9.23 -4.01
CA GLY A 113 2.26 9.61 -3.30
C GLY A 113 2.24 9.30 -1.81
N ARG A 114 2.55 10.27 -0.94
CA ARG A 114 2.83 10.01 0.47
C ARG A 114 1.99 10.85 1.43
N ASN A 115 1.88 10.36 2.69
CA ASN A 115 1.17 11.05 3.77
C ASN A 115 -0.32 11.34 3.46
N ILE A 116 -0.96 10.46 2.73
CA ILE A 116 -2.29 10.64 2.13
C ILE A 116 -3.35 10.99 3.16
N LEU A 117 -3.39 10.26 4.29
CA LEU A 117 -4.39 10.49 5.34
C LEU A 117 -4.23 11.87 5.98
N ASN A 118 -2.98 12.33 6.16
CA ASN A 118 -2.72 13.69 6.65
C ASN A 118 -3.26 14.72 5.66
N TRP A 119 -2.96 14.55 4.36
CA TRP A 119 -3.43 15.48 3.33
C TRP A 119 -4.94 15.47 3.16
N ALA A 120 -5.61 14.31 3.29
CA ALA A 120 -7.07 14.26 3.25
C ALA A 120 -7.70 15.11 4.39
N LEU A 121 -7.16 15.02 5.60
CA LEU A 121 -7.61 15.83 6.73
C LEU A 121 -7.28 17.32 6.55
N ILE A 122 -6.06 17.66 6.11
CA ILE A 122 -5.63 19.05 5.84
C ILE A 122 -6.55 19.70 4.79
N ASN A 123 -6.90 18.95 3.75
CA ASN A 123 -7.73 19.44 2.64
C ASN A 123 -9.22 19.44 2.95
N ASP A 124 -9.62 19.16 4.19
CA ASP A 124 -11.04 19.11 4.60
C ASP A 124 -11.90 18.12 3.81
N GLU A 125 -11.31 16.99 3.41
CA GLU A 125 -12.06 15.97 2.68
C GLU A 125 -13.11 15.32 3.57
N SER A 126 -14.29 15.06 3.02
CA SER A 126 -15.37 14.34 3.71
C SER A 126 -15.24 12.82 3.62
N GLU A 127 -14.27 12.34 2.84
CA GLU A 127 -14.01 10.92 2.64
C GLU A 127 -12.57 10.68 2.24
N PHE A 128 -12.06 9.47 2.51
CA PHE A 128 -10.80 8.98 1.97
C PHE A 128 -11.01 7.65 1.25
N GLY A 129 -10.12 7.32 0.32
CA GLY A 129 -10.18 6.08 -0.41
C GLY A 129 -8.99 5.18 -0.15
N ILE A 130 -9.20 3.88 -0.37
CA ILE A 130 -8.14 2.88 -0.43
C ILE A 130 -8.25 2.19 -1.77
N THR A 131 -7.14 2.11 -2.49
CA THR A 131 -7.09 1.60 -3.85
C THR A 131 -6.10 0.45 -3.96
N VAL A 132 -6.50 -0.66 -4.56
CA VAL A 132 -5.59 -1.67 -5.09
C VAL A 132 -5.48 -1.46 -6.60
N HIS A 133 -4.26 -1.29 -7.07
CA HIS A 133 -3.97 -0.99 -8.47
C HIS A 133 -2.78 -1.81 -8.97
N TYR A 134 -2.65 -1.95 -10.27
CA TYR A 134 -1.44 -2.46 -10.88
C TYR A 134 -0.28 -1.50 -10.66
N VAL A 135 0.91 -2.02 -10.51
CA VAL A 135 2.13 -1.21 -10.49
C VAL A 135 2.61 -1.04 -11.92
N ASP A 136 2.91 0.21 -12.27
CA ASP A 136 3.64 0.63 -13.47
C ASP A 136 4.93 1.38 -13.08
N GLU A 137 5.59 2.02 -14.02
CA GLU A 137 6.83 2.75 -13.75
C GLU A 137 6.60 4.11 -13.06
N GLY A 138 5.36 4.57 -12.96
CA GLY A 138 4.99 5.79 -12.24
C GLY A 138 4.72 5.53 -10.76
N ILE A 139 4.46 6.62 -10.02
CA ILE A 139 4.07 6.53 -8.61
C ILE A 139 2.54 6.51 -8.54
N ASP A 140 1.98 5.36 -8.15
CA ASP A 140 0.54 5.15 -7.98
C ASP A 140 -0.30 5.49 -9.23
N THR A 141 0.25 5.23 -10.44
CA THR A 141 -0.36 5.60 -11.72
C THR A 141 -1.03 4.44 -12.45
N GLY A 142 -0.76 3.21 -12.05
CA GLY A 142 -1.28 2.02 -12.71
C GLY A 142 -2.80 1.84 -12.59
N ASP A 143 -3.34 0.98 -13.43
CA ASP A 143 -4.79 0.75 -13.55
C ASP A 143 -5.41 0.24 -12.25
N ILE A 144 -6.55 0.79 -11.86
CA ILE A 144 -7.28 0.46 -10.63
C ILE A 144 -7.99 -0.89 -10.76
N ILE A 145 -7.75 -1.78 -9.80
CA ILE A 145 -8.41 -3.10 -9.69
C ILE A 145 -9.63 -3.00 -8.78
N LEU A 146 -9.45 -2.47 -7.57
CA LEU A 146 -10.52 -2.22 -6.60
C LEU A 146 -10.28 -0.89 -5.90
N GLN A 147 -11.36 -0.22 -5.54
CA GLN A 147 -11.32 0.99 -4.71
C GLN A 147 -12.51 1.01 -3.77
N ASP A 148 -12.23 1.18 -2.47
CA ASP A 148 -13.23 1.42 -1.43
C ASP A 148 -13.09 2.85 -0.91
N VAL A 149 -14.20 3.45 -0.48
CA VAL A 149 -14.26 4.82 0.04
C VAL A 149 -14.87 4.80 1.44
N TYR A 150 -14.32 5.59 2.34
CA TYR A 150 -14.68 5.66 3.75
C TYR A 150 -14.93 7.12 4.16
N PRO A 151 -15.96 7.40 4.97
CA PRO A 151 -16.24 8.75 5.43
C PRO A 151 -15.18 9.25 6.42
N ILE A 152 -15.00 10.58 6.41
CA ILE A 152 -14.24 11.34 7.41
C ILE A 152 -15.22 12.30 8.08
N ASP A 153 -15.27 12.33 9.39
CA ASP A 153 -16.03 13.28 10.16
C ASP A 153 -15.15 14.14 11.09
N ASP A 154 -15.76 15.07 11.82
CA ASP A 154 -14.99 15.99 12.67
C ASP A 154 -14.40 15.34 13.92
N THR A 155 -14.79 14.12 14.25
CA THR A 155 -14.20 13.33 15.33
C THR A 155 -12.97 12.54 14.88
N ASP A 156 -12.74 12.47 13.56
CA ASP A 156 -11.59 11.79 13.00
C ASP A 156 -10.34 12.67 13.05
N ASP A 157 -9.26 12.05 13.44
CA ASP A 157 -7.90 12.55 13.38
C ASP A 157 -6.98 11.57 12.62
N TYR A 158 -5.70 11.89 12.52
CA TYR A 158 -4.73 11.00 11.84
C TYR A 158 -4.67 9.59 12.47
N SER A 159 -4.77 9.50 13.81
CA SER A 159 -4.70 8.22 14.52
C SER A 159 -5.90 7.33 14.21
N THR A 160 -7.11 7.91 14.22
CA THR A 160 -8.34 7.18 13.90
C THR A 160 -8.38 6.73 12.45
N LEU A 161 -8.01 7.60 11.49
CA LEU A 161 -7.92 7.23 10.08
C LEU A 161 -6.86 6.16 9.84
N LEU A 162 -5.72 6.24 10.51
CA LEU A 162 -4.65 5.23 10.41
C LEU A 162 -5.15 3.86 10.87
N THR A 163 -5.85 3.81 12.00
CA THR A 163 -6.43 2.56 12.54
C THR A 163 -7.48 1.98 11.59
N LYS A 164 -8.41 2.81 11.11
CA LYS A 164 -9.40 2.41 10.09
C LYS A 164 -8.71 1.85 8.84
N SER A 165 -7.66 2.52 8.38
CA SER A 165 -6.95 2.17 7.15
C SER A 165 -6.20 0.84 7.23
N TYR A 166 -5.60 0.46 8.35
CA TYR A 166 -4.90 -0.83 8.48
C TYR A 166 -5.82 -2.02 8.18
N SER A 167 -6.99 -2.05 8.80
CA SER A 167 -7.97 -3.12 8.59
C SER A 167 -8.60 -3.07 7.19
N ALA A 168 -8.92 -1.87 6.72
CA ALA A 168 -9.53 -1.67 5.41
C ALA A 168 -8.56 -2.06 4.27
N CYS A 169 -7.30 -1.64 4.34
CA CYS A 169 -6.26 -2.04 3.38
C CYS A 169 -6.07 -3.55 3.34
N ALA A 170 -6.01 -4.21 4.50
CA ALA A 170 -5.91 -5.66 4.56
C ALA A 170 -7.11 -6.36 3.90
N SER A 171 -8.31 -5.81 4.07
CA SER A 171 -9.54 -6.38 3.52
C SER A 171 -9.64 -6.21 2.01
N ILE A 172 -9.38 -5.01 1.50
CA ILE A 172 -9.46 -4.75 0.05
C ILE A 172 -8.32 -5.47 -0.70
N LEU A 173 -7.10 -5.51 -0.13
CA LEU A 173 -5.98 -6.24 -0.74
C LEU A 173 -6.29 -7.73 -0.85
N TYR A 174 -6.81 -8.36 0.22
CA TYR A 174 -7.21 -9.75 0.18
C TYR A 174 -8.28 -10.00 -0.88
N ARG A 175 -9.33 -9.16 -0.97
CA ARG A 175 -10.36 -9.24 -2.01
C ARG A 175 -9.75 -9.14 -3.42
N ALA A 176 -8.84 -8.19 -3.63
CA ALA A 176 -8.17 -8.03 -4.91
C ALA A 176 -7.34 -9.27 -5.30
N VAL A 177 -6.55 -9.82 -4.37
CA VAL A 177 -5.77 -11.05 -4.60
C VAL A 177 -6.69 -12.23 -4.94
N CYS A 178 -7.85 -12.35 -4.29
CA CYS A 178 -8.81 -13.41 -4.58
C CYS A 178 -9.34 -13.39 -6.03
N LEU A 179 -9.42 -12.21 -6.66
CA LEU A 179 -9.84 -12.12 -8.05
C LEU A 179 -8.89 -12.89 -9.00
N PHE A 180 -7.59 -12.92 -8.67
CA PHE A 180 -6.58 -13.61 -9.49
C PHE A 180 -6.61 -15.14 -9.39
N LYS A 181 -7.34 -15.72 -8.45
CA LYS A 181 -7.54 -17.17 -8.38
C LYS A 181 -8.20 -17.73 -9.63
N ASN A 182 -9.04 -16.92 -10.28
CA ASN A 182 -9.80 -17.30 -11.48
C ASN A 182 -9.16 -16.78 -12.79
N GLY A 183 -8.01 -16.15 -12.72
CA GLY A 183 -7.30 -15.61 -13.89
C GLY A 183 -6.90 -14.15 -13.73
N GLY A 184 -6.48 -13.54 -14.84
CA GLY A 184 -6.10 -12.11 -14.84
C GLY A 184 -7.32 -11.21 -14.67
N VAL A 185 -7.09 -10.04 -14.06
CA VAL A 185 -8.10 -9.02 -13.75
C VAL A 185 -7.86 -7.81 -14.64
N ALA A 186 -8.90 -7.32 -15.31
CA ALA A 186 -8.82 -6.05 -16.03
C ALA A 186 -8.85 -4.87 -15.03
N GLY A 187 -7.90 -3.96 -15.16
CA GLY A 187 -7.89 -2.72 -14.40
C GLY A 187 -8.63 -1.60 -15.14
N LYS A 188 -9.16 -0.63 -14.39
CA LYS A 188 -9.72 0.60 -14.91
C LYS A 188 -8.63 1.66 -15.00
N LYS A 189 -8.41 2.21 -16.19
CA LYS A 189 -7.42 3.29 -16.38
C LYS A 189 -7.76 4.51 -15.54
N GLN A 190 -6.77 5.02 -14.82
CA GLN A 190 -6.96 6.24 -14.02
C GLN A 190 -7.31 7.46 -14.88
N GLY A 191 -6.78 7.53 -16.12
CA GLY A 191 -7.11 8.58 -17.09
C GLY A 191 -8.58 8.61 -17.51
N ASP A 192 -9.31 7.51 -17.40
CA ASP A 192 -10.75 7.45 -17.68
C ASP A 192 -11.60 8.05 -16.53
N ILE A 193 -10.98 8.24 -15.36
CA ILE A 193 -11.63 8.87 -14.18
C ILE A 193 -11.31 10.37 -14.17
N HIS A 194 -10.03 10.70 -14.33
CA HIS A 194 -9.57 12.09 -14.39
C HIS A 194 -8.24 12.16 -15.17
N SER A 195 -8.13 13.10 -16.09
CA SER A 195 -7.00 13.19 -17.05
C SER A 195 -5.63 13.35 -16.40
N THR A 196 -5.55 14.02 -15.25
CA THR A 196 -4.28 14.31 -14.57
C THR A 196 -4.17 13.70 -13.18
N GLY A 197 -5.25 13.71 -12.36
CA GLY A 197 -5.14 13.41 -10.93
C GLY A 197 -4.24 14.42 -10.20
N PHE A 198 -3.78 14.07 -8.99
CA PHE A 198 -2.75 14.85 -8.29
C PHE A 198 -1.92 13.99 -7.33
N TYR A 199 -0.78 14.54 -6.90
CA TYR A 199 0.17 13.93 -5.99
C TYR A 199 0.24 14.67 -4.66
N CYS A 200 0.34 13.91 -3.58
CA CYS A 200 0.67 14.41 -2.24
C CYS A 200 2.15 14.25 -1.96
N SER A 201 2.76 15.31 -1.47
CA SER A 201 4.18 15.32 -1.12
C SER A 201 4.44 14.61 0.20
N GLN A 202 5.67 14.12 0.35
CA GLN A 202 6.16 13.69 1.66
C GLN A 202 6.31 14.90 2.58
N ARG A 203 5.77 14.79 3.79
CA ARG A 203 5.94 15.79 4.82
C ARG A 203 7.39 15.80 5.35
N LYS A 204 7.88 16.97 5.69
CA LYS A 204 9.26 17.22 6.14
C LYS A 204 9.23 17.84 7.54
N VAL A 205 10.37 17.84 8.21
CA VAL A 205 10.58 18.58 9.46
C VAL A 205 10.28 20.07 9.20
N GLY A 206 9.45 20.67 10.07
CA GLY A 206 8.94 22.04 9.91
C GLY A 206 7.52 22.13 9.35
N ASP A 207 7.04 21.08 8.67
CA ASP A 207 5.66 21.03 8.18
C ASP A 207 4.62 20.85 9.31
N GLU A 208 5.06 20.72 10.55
CA GLU A 208 4.22 20.67 11.76
C GLU A 208 3.88 22.03 12.34
N ASN A 209 4.44 23.13 11.80
CA ASN A 209 4.21 24.47 12.31
C ASN A 209 2.83 25.01 11.93
N ILE A 210 2.07 25.46 12.94
CA ILE A 210 0.72 26.01 12.74
C ILE A 210 0.83 27.44 12.18
N ASN A 211 0.11 27.71 11.10
CA ASN A 211 -0.09 29.08 10.65
C ASN A 211 -1.31 29.69 11.37
N TRP A 212 -1.09 30.41 12.42
CA TRP A 212 -2.14 31.05 13.23
C TRP A 212 -2.94 32.13 12.51
N LYS A 213 -2.59 32.49 11.27
CA LYS A 213 -3.34 33.41 10.42
C LYS A 213 -4.39 32.71 9.57
N ASP A 214 -4.42 31.41 9.55
CA ASP A 214 -5.41 30.62 8.80
C ASP A 214 -6.79 30.67 9.47
N SER A 215 -7.80 30.22 8.74
CA SER A 215 -9.16 30.09 9.28
C SER A 215 -9.19 29.06 10.42
N SER A 216 -10.15 29.21 11.34
CA SER A 216 -10.34 28.25 12.44
C SER A 216 -10.52 26.81 11.92
N ARG A 217 -11.21 26.63 10.78
CA ARG A 217 -11.40 25.32 10.15
C ARG A 217 -10.08 24.74 9.66
N ASN A 218 -9.26 25.53 8.99
CA ASN A 218 -7.96 25.08 8.51
C ASN A 218 -7.00 24.73 9.66
N ILE A 219 -7.00 25.53 10.73
CA ILE A 219 -6.21 25.25 11.92
C ILE A 219 -6.68 23.95 12.59
N PHE A 220 -8.00 23.78 12.75
CA PHE A 220 -8.58 22.53 13.27
C PHE A 220 -8.16 21.31 12.44
N ASN A 221 -8.32 21.37 11.12
CA ASN A 221 -7.94 20.30 10.21
C ASN A 221 -6.43 20.01 10.25
N PHE A 222 -5.63 21.04 10.33
CA PHE A 222 -4.17 20.92 10.47
C PHE A 222 -3.79 20.18 11.76
N ILE A 223 -4.34 20.61 12.91
CA ILE A 223 -4.05 19.99 14.21
C ILE A 223 -4.47 18.51 14.21
N ARG A 224 -5.68 18.18 13.79
CA ARG A 224 -6.16 16.78 13.76
C ARG A 224 -5.42 15.90 12.75
N SER A 225 -4.83 16.51 11.72
CA SER A 225 -4.04 15.79 10.72
C SER A 225 -2.61 15.50 11.17
N ILE A 226 -2.08 16.27 12.13
CA ILE A 226 -0.68 16.21 12.58
C ILE A 226 -0.65 15.93 14.07
N CYS A 227 -0.97 14.69 14.41
CA CYS A 227 -1.03 14.20 15.78
C CYS A 227 -0.35 12.82 15.89
N SER A 228 -0.36 12.25 17.10
CA SER A 228 0.13 10.88 17.31
C SER A 228 -0.48 9.89 16.29
N PRO A 229 0.30 8.89 15.82
CA PRO A 229 1.68 8.55 16.19
C PRO A 229 2.77 9.34 15.44
N GLY A 230 2.40 10.33 14.66
CA GLY A 230 3.33 11.23 13.98
C GLY A 230 3.79 12.39 14.88
N PRO A 231 4.55 13.35 14.30
CA PRO A 231 4.88 14.59 15.01
C PRO A 231 3.61 15.37 15.33
N MET A 232 3.62 16.09 16.45
CA MET A 232 2.49 16.94 16.87
C MET A 232 2.55 18.29 16.17
N ALA A 233 1.38 18.85 15.82
CA ALA A 233 1.25 20.23 15.37
C ALA A 233 1.71 21.20 16.48
N ARG A 234 2.39 22.29 16.13
CA ARG A 234 2.95 23.27 17.09
C ARG A 234 3.08 24.69 16.52
#